data_697e83b0b1f858f066a674dad59d1010
#
_entry.id   697e83b0b1f858f066a674dad59d1010
#
_cell.length_a   1.000
_cell.length_b   1.000
_cell.length_c   1.000
_cell.angle_alpha   90.00
_cell.angle_beta   90.00
_cell.angle_gamma   90.00
#
_symmetry.space_group_name_H-M   'P 1'
#
loop_
_entity.id
_entity.type
_entity.pdbx_description
1 polymer ?
#
loop_
_entity_poly.entity_id
_entity_poly.type
_entity_poly.pdbx_seq_one_letter_code
_entity_poly.pdbx_strand_id
1 'polypeptide(L)'
;MRSVRTLVLTVGQTEGDLRGSDDKAIQAGVDYLHRLGGGTLRILPGVYELKNAICLHPHITLSGSGEQTILQKSGSVVARLVRDSDWYEYGVEVNDPAGFAPGGGIMLRASTGPGPWQYDVLRATITAVEGKVLFLDRMTQKNFWTQDDATAATLFPILTAEGVDDVHIENLVLDGNRDRNENINGNFAGAVFIQSCNRWRFRNVVARNYNGDGFSFQVCDDIHFENCQSLNNADLGFHPGSGSQRPVFRRCTARGNSQGIFFCWGVSDGLVEDCILSENSRYGISIGHRDTDNLVRNCTIERNGEAGILFRAEVGQFRCGHRNRIEGCSIRDNGSQEPGVGVDIQGQTHDITVCDTRLENTANGRQRTGVRIGSRAGRVCLQGNTYKGCPTAVEDLRSQENSPR
;
A
#
# COMPACT_ATOMS: atom_id res chain seq x y z
N MET A 1 -13.17 -18.30 -33.56
CA MET A 1 -12.71 -17.04 -32.95
C MET A 1 -11.34 -16.71 -33.52
N ARG A 2 -11.17 -15.59 -34.22
CA ARG A 2 -9.83 -15.14 -34.66
C ARG A 2 -9.05 -14.76 -33.41
N SER A 3 -7.85 -15.34 -33.23
CA SER A 3 -6.90 -14.91 -32.22
C SER A 3 -6.61 -13.43 -32.46
N VAL A 4 -7.12 -12.58 -31.60
CA VAL A 4 -6.74 -11.16 -31.58
C VAL A 4 -5.27 -11.14 -31.16
N ARG A 5 -4.36 -10.83 -32.10
CA ARG A 5 -2.95 -10.64 -31.77
C ARG A 5 -2.87 -9.44 -30.85
N THR A 6 -2.52 -9.67 -29.59
CA THR A 6 -2.26 -8.58 -28.64
C THR A 6 -1.06 -7.78 -29.17
N LEU A 7 -1.24 -6.48 -29.36
CA LEU A 7 -0.16 -5.60 -29.76
C LEU A 7 0.91 -5.56 -28.67
N VAL A 8 2.16 -5.70 -29.05
CA VAL A 8 3.31 -5.60 -28.15
C VAL A 8 4.22 -4.49 -28.63
N LEU A 9 4.55 -3.56 -27.74
CA LEU A 9 5.61 -2.57 -27.91
C LEU A 9 6.72 -2.82 -26.91
N THR A 10 7.92 -2.44 -27.26
CA THR A 10 9.10 -2.51 -26.41
C THR A 10 9.62 -1.12 -26.08
N VAL A 11 9.98 -0.89 -24.80
CA VAL A 11 10.71 0.29 -24.36
C VAL A 11 12.06 -0.14 -23.81
N GLY A 12 13.13 0.47 -24.23
CA GLY A 12 14.47 0.19 -23.73
C GLY A 12 15.38 1.43 -23.78
N GLN A 13 16.49 1.36 -23.08
CA GLN A 13 17.42 2.48 -22.99
C GLN A 13 18.20 2.71 -24.30
N THR A 14 18.60 1.62 -24.95
CA THR A 14 19.42 1.65 -26.19
C THR A 14 18.74 0.98 -27.35
N GLU A 15 17.77 0.10 -27.13
CA GLU A 15 17.04 -0.66 -28.13
C GLU A 15 15.55 -0.67 -27.79
N GLY A 16 14.71 -1.21 -28.69
CA GLY A 16 13.25 -1.26 -28.56
C GLY A 16 12.55 -0.35 -29.56
N ASP A 17 11.22 -0.46 -29.62
CA ASP A 17 10.37 0.37 -30.47
C ASP A 17 10.38 1.83 -30.01
N LEU A 18 10.47 2.02 -28.70
CA LEU A 18 10.68 3.32 -28.06
C LEU A 18 12.00 3.31 -27.28
N ARG A 19 12.71 4.42 -27.27
CA ARG A 19 13.98 4.56 -26.55
C ARG A 19 13.92 5.67 -25.53
N GLY A 20 14.37 5.38 -24.32
CA GLY A 20 14.47 6.33 -23.22
C GLY A 20 14.74 5.62 -21.90
N SER A 21 15.23 6.37 -20.93
CA SER A 21 15.61 5.88 -19.61
C SER A 21 14.77 6.50 -18.48
N ASP A 22 13.63 7.09 -18.82
CA ASP A 22 12.78 7.83 -17.89
C ASP A 22 11.28 7.48 -18.07
N ASP A 23 10.42 8.13 -17.28
CA ASP A 23 8.97 8.02 -17.34
C ASP A 23 8.38 8.35 -18.70
N LYS A 24 8.97 9.28 -19.46
CA LYS A 24 8.39 9.80 -20.71
C LYS A 24 8.30 8.73 -21.79
N ALA A 25 9.37 7.94 -21.97
CA ALA A 25 9.37 6.86 -22.95
C ALA A 25 8.37 5.76 -22.59
N ILE A 26 8.24 5.42 -21.30
CA ILE A 26 7.29 4.42 -20.81
C ILE A 26 5.86 4.95 -20.97
N GLN A 27 5.58 6.20 -20.55
CA GLN A 27 4.26 6.82 -20.68
C GLN A 27 3.83 6.92 -22.15
N ALA A 28 4.72 7.33 -23.05
CA ALA A 28 4.41 7.38 -24.47
C ALA A 28 3.99 6.01 -25.04
N GLY A 29 4.63 4.92 -24.59
CA GLY A 29 4.24 3.56 -24.95
C GLY A 29 2.87 3.15 -24.41
N VAL A 30 2.60 3.48 -23.15
CA VAL A 30 1.28 3.25 -22.51
C VAL A 30 0.18 4.01 -23.26
N ASP A 31 0.39 5.29 -23.55
CA ASP A 31 -0.60 6.15 -24.23
C ASP A 31 -0.86 5.68 -25.68
N TYR A 32 0.20 5.27 -26.39
CA TYR A 32 0.05 4.74 -27.74
C TYR A 32 -0.76 3.44 -27.77
N LEU A 33 -0.45 2.50 -26.89
CA LEU A 33 -1.20 1.25 -26.77
C LEU A 33 -2.66 1.49 -26.38
N HIS A 34 -2.91 2.42 -25.47
CA HIS A 34 -4.26 2.80 -25.08
C HIS A 34 -5.10 3.29 -26.28
N ARG A 35 -4.54 4.15 -27.11
CA ARG A 35 -5.23 4.65 -28.32
C ARG A 35 -5.57 3.56 -29.34
N LEU A 36 -4.88 2.42 -29.26
CA LEU A 36 -5.13 1.23 -30.10
C LEU A 36 -6.02 0.17 -29.41
N GLY A 37 -6.59 0.50 -28.25
CA GLY A 37 -7.50 -0.37 -27.52
C GLY A 37 -6.84 -1.29 -26.49
N GLY A 38 -5.55 -1.08 -26.19
CA GLY A 38 -4.79 -1.84 -25.23
C GLY A 38 -3.66 -2.65 -25.84
N GLY A 39 -2.91 -3.36 -25.01
CA GLY A 39 -1.78 -4.18 -25.44
C GLY A 39 -0.72 -4.36 -24.35
N THR A 40 0.41 -4.92 -24.73
CA THR A 40 1.55 -5.15 -23.83
C THR A 40 2.66 -4.15 -24.10
N LEU A 41 3.04 -3.38 -23.10
CA LEU A 41 4.29 -2.64 -23.09
C LEU A 41 5.35 -3.46 -22.37
N ARG A 42 6.34 -3.92 -23.11
CA ARG A 42 7.49 -4.64 -22.55
C ARG A 42 8.62 -3.67 -22.27
N ILE A 43 8.97 -3.51 -21.00
CA ILE A 43 10.10 -2.70 -20.57
C ILE A 43 11.34 -3.60 -20.51
N LEU A 44 12.33 -3.30 -21.34
CA LEU A 44 13.58 -4.04 -21.41
C LEU A 44 14.42 -3.85 -20.13
N PRO A 45 15.42 -4.73 -19.89
CA PRO A 45 16.31 -4.57 -18.74
C PRO A 45 16.94 -3.19 -18.66
N GLY A 46 16.98 -2.62 -17.46
CA GLY A 46 17.56 -1.29 -17.18
C GLY A 46 16.97 -0.65 -15.93
N VAL A 47 17.62 0.42 -15.48
CA VAL A 47 17.11 1.30 -14.42
C VAL A 47 16.54 2.55 -15.08
N TYR A 48 15.24 2.73 -14.94
CA TYR A 48 14.51 3.88 -15.50
C TYR A 48 14.23 4.89 -14.38
N GLU A 49 14.87 6.04 -14.44
CA GLU A 49 14.70 7.10 -13.44
C GLU A 49 13.44 7.91 -13.72
N LEU A 50 12.44 7.76 -12.87
CA LEU A 50 11.15 8.42 -13.04
C LEU A 50 11.15 9.78 -12.34
N LYS A 51 10.68 10.79 -13.04
CA LYS A 51 10.41 12.14 -12.54
C LYS A 51 8.92 12.43 -12.40
N ASN A 52 8.08 11.51 -12.87
CA ASN A 52 6.64 11.54 -12.72
C ASN A 52 6.09 10.10 -12.62
N ALA A 53 4.85 9.98 -12.18
CA ALA A 53 4.13 8.71 -12.17
C ALA A 53 3.87 8.22 -13.60
N ILE A 54 3.90 6.90 -13.78
CA ILE A 54 3.32 6.26 -14.96
C ILE A 54 1.81 6.14 -14.72
N CYS A 55 1.03 6.88 -15.49
CA CYS A 55 -0.42 6.83 -15.49
C CYS A 55 -0.90 5.70 -16.41
N LEU A 56 -1.60 4.72 -15.84
CA LEU A 56 -2.04 3.54 -16.60
C LEU A 56 -3.44 3.73 -17.16
N HIS A 57 -3.72 3.03 -18.24
CA HIS A 57 -4.98 3.02 -18.98
C HIS A 57 -5.58 1.62 -19.04
N PRO A 58 -6.88 1.47 -19.34
CA PRO A 58 -7.53 0.16 -19.43
C PRO A 58 -6.86 -0.76 -20.46
N HIS A 59 -6.89 -2.06 -20.18
CA HIS A 59 -6.41 -3.13 -21.06
C HIS A 59 -4.91 -3.07 -21.37
N ILE A 60 -4.11 -2.44 -20.48
CA ILE A 60 -2.65 -2.41 -20.59
C ILE A 60 -2.05 -3.55 -19.77
N THR A 61 -1.10 -4.24 -20.39
CA THR A 61 -0.14 -5.09 -19.67
C THR A 61 1.21 -4.39 -19.64
N LEU A 62 1.73 -4.10 -18.45
CA LEU A 62 3.09 -3.59 -18.26
C LEU A 62 3.98 -4.76 -17.81
N SER A 63 4.95 -5.13 -18.63
CA SER A 63 5.78 -6.32 -18.40
C SER A 63 7.27 -5.98 -18.44
N GLY A 64 8.00 -6.36 -17.40
CA GLY A 64 9.46 -6.22 -17.34
C GLY A 64 10.20 -7.55 -17.51
N SER A 65 11.46 -7.58 -17.09
CA SER A 65 12.36 -8.73 -17.10
C SER A 65 12.79 -9.15 -15.69
N GLY A 66 11.87 -9.11 -14.74
CA GLY A 66 12.11 -9.41 -13.34
C GLY A 66 12.96 -8.33 -12.66
N GLU A 67 13.93 -8.74 -11.87
CA GLU A 67 14.82 -7.84 -11.12
C GLU A 67 15.71 -6.97 -12.01
N GLN A 68 15.81 -7.28 -13.27
CA GLN A 68 16.61 -6.50 -14.23
C GLN A 68 15.87 -5.27 -14.75
N THR A 69 14.55 -5.18 -14.59
CA THR A 69 13.76 -4.00 -14.96
C THR A 69 13.35 -3.24 -13.70
N ILE A 70 13.96 -2.08 -13.48
CA ILE A 70 13.75 -1.27 -12.29
C ILE A 70 13.19 0.08 -12.68
N LEU A 71 11.98 0.39 -12.20
CA LEU A 71 11.39 1.72 -12.24
C LEU A 71 11.75 2.42 -10.94
N GLN A 72 12.71 3.33 -10.99
CA GLN A 72 13.26 4.00 -9.82
C GLN A 72 12.77 5.45 -9.74
N LYS A 73 12.20 5.82 -8.61
CA LYS A 73 11.81 7.19 -8.34
C LYS A 73 13.04 8.08 -8.18
N SER A 74 13.05 9.27 -8.79
CA SER A 74 14.05 10.31 -8.55
C SER A 74 13.98 10.81 -7.10
N GLY A 75 15.03 11.47 -6.63
CA GLY A 75 15.02 12.13 -5.32
C GLY A 75 14.02 13.29 -5.29
N SER A 76 13.37 13.53 -4.14
CA SER A 76 12.42 14.62 -3.99
C SER A 76 13.07 15.94 -3.60
N VAL A 77 12.49 17.03 -4.08
CA VAL A 77 12.67 18.40 -3.57
C VAL A 77 11.38 18.87 -2.94
N VAL A 78 11.49 19.71 -1.92
CA VAL A 78 10.33 20.31 -1.21
C VAL A 78 10.55 21.83 -1.14
N ALA A 79 9.54 22.58 -1.50
CA ALA A 79 9.51 24.04 -1.40
C ALA A 79 8.25 24.50 -0.68
N ARG A 80 8.33 25.61 0.07
CA ARG A 80 7.16 26.25 0.70
C ARG A 80 6.46 27.14 -0.31
N LEU A 81 5.13 27.17 -0.25
CA LEU A 81 4.36 28.20 -0.92
C LEU A 81 4.63 29.55 -0.27
N VAL A 82 4.78 30.59 -1.08
CA VAL A 82 4.98 31.98 -0.63
C VAL A 82 3.77 32.87 -0.87
N ARG A 83 2.77 32.35 -1.57
CA ARG A 83 1.46 32.94 -1.80
C ARG A 83 0.39 31.88 -1.55
N ASP A 84 -0.72 32.29 -0.97
CA ASP A 84 -1.89 31.42 -0.83
C ASP A 84 -2.40 31.02 -2.22
N SER A 85 -2.77 29.76 -2.36
CA SER A 85 -3.41 29.23 -3.55
C SER A 85 -4.82 28.76 -3.18
N ASP A 86 -5.79 29.33 -3.83
CA ASP A 86 -7.20 29.03 -3.64
C ASP A 86 -7.70 28.00 -4.66
N TRP A 87 -8.98 27.62 -4.54
CA TRP A 87 -9.65 26.78 -5.54
C TRP A 87 -9.56 27.39 -6.94
N TYR A 88 -9.46 26.53 -7.96
CA TYR A 88 -9.47 26.85 -9.39
C TYR A 88 -8.20 27.52 -9.92
N GLU A 89 -7.13 27.60 -9.14
CA GLU A 89 -5.85 28.10 -9.64
C GLU A 89 -5.06 26.98 -10.35
N TYR A 90 -4.37 27.35 -11.45
CA TYR A 90 -3.48 26.45 -12.19
C TYR A 90 -2.00 26.69 -11.89
N GLY A 91 -1.68 27.56 -10.98
CA GLY A 91 -0.30 27.91 -10.64
C GLY A 91 -0.12 28.15 -9.16
N VAL A 92 1.01 27.72 -8.63
CA VAL A 92 1.43 27.94 -7.24
C VAL A 92 2.78 28.63 -7.22
N GLU A 93 2.95 29.60 -6.32
CA GLU A 93 4.22 30.31 -6.16
C GLU A 93 5.01 29.73 -4.98
N VAL A 94 6.26 29.33 -5.23
CA VAL A 94 7.15 28.70 -4.24
C VAL A 94 8.34 29.60 -3.91
N ASN A 95 8.92 29.38 -2.72
CA ASN A 95 10.11 30.11 -2.29
C ASN A 95 11.34 29.81 -3.16
N ASP A 96 11.50 28.55 -3.61
CA ASP A 96 12.59 28.07 -4.45
C ASP A 96 12.05 27.10 -5.50
N PRO A 97 12.11 27.41 -6.80
CA PRO A 97 11.68 26.53 -7.88
C PRO A 97 12.76 25.52 -8.31
N ALA A 98 13.95 25.52 -7.70
CA ALA A 98 15.02 24.60 -8.07
C ALA A 98 14.60 23.14 -7.89
N GLY A 99 14.82 22.32 -8.93
CA GLY A 99 14.46 20.91 -8.95
C GLY A 99 13.03 20.62 -9.44
N PHE A 100 12.19 21.63 -9.65
CA PHE A 100 10.91 21.49 -10.35
C PHE A 100 11.09 21.75 -11.84
N ALA A 101 10.49 20.91 -12.67
CA ALA A 101 10.63 21.02 -14.12
C ALA A 101 9.34 20.60 -14.84
N PRO A 102 9.06 21.14 -16.04
CA PRO A 102 7.94 20.68 -16.86
C PRO A 102 7.98 19.17 -17.11
N GLY A 103 6.83 18.53 -17.00
CA GLY A 103 6.66 17.07 -17.06
C GLY A 103 6.94 16.35 -15.73
N GLY A 104 7.46 17.03 -14.71
CA GLY A 104 7.67 16.46 -13.39
C GLY A 104 6.38 16.31 -12.58
N GLY A 105 6.30 15.24 -11.80
CA GLY A 105 5.22 15.04 -10.84
C GLY A 105 5.36 15.97 -9.63
N ILE A 106 4.24 16.50 -9.16
CA ILE A 106 4.19 17.40 -8.00
C ILE A 106 3.06 16.99 -7.05
N MET A 107 3.30 17.15 -5.78
CA MET A 107 2.31 17.03 -4.71
C MET A 107 2.27 18.34 -3.94
N LEU A 108 1.10 18.99 -3.92
CA LEU A 108 0.82 20.08 -2.99
C LEU A 108 0.24 19.49 -1.71
N ARG A 109 0.64 20.03 -0.57
CA ARG A 109 0.12 19.64 0.74
C ARG A 109 -0.10 20.88 1.58
N ALA A 110 -1.21 20.92 2.33
CA ALA A 110 -1.48 21.88 3.37
C ALA A 110 -2.02 21.15 4.60
N SER A 111 -1.61 21.56 5.81
CA SER A 111 -2.06 20.92 7.04
C SER A 111 -3.53 21.22 7.29
N THR A 112 -4.30 20.21 7.67
CA THR A 112 -5.71 20.35 8.13
C THR A 112 -5.87 20.08 9.61
N GLY A 113 -4.75 19.84 10.33
CA GLY A 113 -4.76 19.55 11.76
C GLY A 113 -3.43 18.96 12.24
N PRO A 114 -3.33 18.61 13.54
CA PRO A 114 -2.08 18.21 14.16
C PRO A 114 -1.62 16.77 13.84
N GLY A 115 -2.43 15.97 13.17
CA GLY A 115 -2.11 14.57 12.87
C GLY A 115 -1.24 14.40 11.63
N PRO A 116 -0.37 13.39 11.58
CA PRO A 116 0.56 13.17 10.45
C PRO A 116 -0.13 12.77 9.14
N TRP A 117 -1.41 12.49 9.17
CA TRP A 117 -2.26 12.15 8.02
C TRP A 117 -3.29 13.25 7.70
N GLN A 118 -3.28 14.37 8.45
CA GLN A 118 -4.23 15.46 8.29
C GLN A 118 -3.69 16.50 7.31
N TYR A 119 -3.73 16.16 6.03
CA TYR A 119 -3.34 17.04 4.94
C TYR A 119 -4.41 17.10 3.86
N ASP A 120 -4.63 18.29 3.34
CA ASP A 120 -5.15 18.46 2.00
C ASP A 120 -4.04 18.20 1.00
N VAL A 121 -4.34 17.44 -0.04
CA VAL A 121 -3.36 16.99 -1.02
C VAL A 121 -3.90 17.18 -2.43
N LEU A 122 -3.07 17.72 -3.32
CA LEU A 122 -3.26 17.69 -4.75
C LEU A 122 -2.03 17.03 -5.39
N ARG A 123 -2.26 16.09 -6.30
CA ARG A 123 -1.21 15.51 -7.16
C ARG A 123 -1.45 16.00 -8.58
N ALA A 124 -0.41 16.47 -9.22
CA ALA A 124 -0.47 17.07 -10.54
C ALA A 124 0.84 16.83 -11.31
N THR A 125 0.85 17.24 -12.57
CA THR A 125 2.05 17.35 -13.39
C THR A 125 2.38 18.83 -13.62
N ILE A 126 3.64 19.20 -13.52
CA ILE A 126 4.11 20.55 -13.82
C ILE A 126 4.08 20.74 -15.34
N THR A 127 3.39 21.74 -15.83
CA THR A 127 3.30 22.08 -17.26
C THR A 127 4.30 23.14 -17.68
N ALA A 128 4.59 24.10 -16.77
CA ALA A 128 5.58 25.16 -16.98
C ALA A 128 6.15 25.63 -15.64
N VAL A 129 7.33 26.26 -15.70
CA VAL A 129 7.96 26.96 -14.57
C VAL A 129 8.34 28.36 -15.06
N GLU A 130 7.73 29.39 -14.46
CA GLU A 130 7.99 30.81 -14.80
C GLU A 130 8.39 31.57 -13.54
N GLY A 131 9.66 31.93 -13.45
CA GLY A 131 10.20 32.50 -12.22
C GLY A 131 10.01 31.55 -11.02
N LYS A 132 9.18 31.94 -10.06
CA LYS A 132 8.83 31.12 -8.88
C LYS A 132 7.48 30.43 -9.01
N VAL A 133 6.78 30.59 -10.13
CA VAL A 133 5.44 30.02 -10.35
C VAL A 133 5.57 28.69 -11.05
N LEU A 134 4.98 27.66 -10.45
CA LEU A 134 4.83 26.31 -11.00
C LEU A 134 3.41 26.18 -11.55
N PHE A 135 3.26 26.03 -12.86
CA PHE A 135 1.96 25.78 -13.50
C PHE A 135 1.66 24.30 -13.55
N LEU A 136 0.39 23.94 -13.34
CA LEU A 136 -0.09 22.58 -13.15
C LEU A 136 -1.00 22.16 -14.31
N ASP A 137 -1.07 20.85 -14.59
CA ASP A 137 -1.96 20.24 -15.59
C ASP A 137 -3.45 20.24 -15.15
N ARG A 138 -3.72 20.58 -13.90
CA ARG A 138 -5.05 20.66 -13.32
C ARG A 138 -5.15 21.80 -12.32
N MET A 139 -6.36 22.29 -12.14
CA MET A 139 -6.63 23.32 -11.13
C MET A 139 -6.64 22.73 -9.73
N THR A 140 -6.34 23.57 -8.76
CA THR A 140 -6.51 23.27 -7.35
C THR A 140 -8.00 23.06 -7.03
N GLN A 141 -8.29 22.06 -6.21
CA GLN A 141 -9.64 21.71 -5.75
C GLN A 141 -9.74 21.82 -4.23
N LYS A 142 -8.77 22.48 -3.64
CA LYS A 142 -8.63 22.77 -2.21
C LYS A 142 -7.78 24.01 -2.04
N ASN A 143 -7.84 24.58 -0.84
CA ASN A 143 -6.99 25.70 -0.48
C ASN A 143 -5.62 25.18 -0.01
N PHE A 144 -4.56 25.80 -0.50
CA PHE A 144 -3.19 25.55 -0.04
C PHE A 144 -2.63 26.88 0.45
N TRP A 145 -2.97 27.22 1.69
CA TRP A 145 -2.62 28.51 2.30
C TRP A 145 -1.29 28.45 3.03
N THR A 146 -0.57 29.54 2.99
CA THR A 146 0.73 29.66 3.66
C THR A 146 0.63 29.50 5.18
N GLN A 147 -0.49 29.91 5.79
CA GLN A 147 -0.76 29.71 7.21
C GLN A 147 -0.93 28.23 7.62
N ASP A 148 -1.25 27.35 6.66
CA ASP A 148 -1.44 25.93 6.86
C ASP A 148 -0.18 25.13 6.45
N ASP A 149 0.99 25.79 6.51
CA ASP A 149 2.29 25.24 6.12
C ASP A 149 2.29 24.59 4.71
N ALA A 150 1.64 25.24 3.76
CA ALA A 150 1.50 24.70 2.41
C ALA A 150 2.85 24.52 1.73
N THR A 151 3.03 23.35 1.15
CA THR A 151 4.26 22.95 0.45
C THR A 151 3.97 22.35 -0.93
N ALA A 152 4.92 22.51 -1.83
CA ALA A 152 5.03 21.79 -3.08
C ALA A 152 6.22 20.85 -3.03
N ALA A 153 6.03 19.59 -3.42
CA ALA A 153 7.10 18.59 -3.42
C ALA A 153 7.09 17.75 -4.70
N THR A 154 8.25 17.31 -5.19
CA THR A 154 8.34 16.37 -6.32
C THR A 154 8.06 14.95 -5.84
N LEU A 155 6.87 14.74 -5.25
CA LEU A 155 6.40 13.46 -4.72
C LEU A 155 5.27 12.92 -5.60
N PHE A 156 5.38 11.66 -5.97
CA PHE A 156 4.42 10.98 -6.84
C PHE A 156 4.50 9.48 -6.64
N PRO A 157 3.43 8.69 -6.89
CA PRO A 157 3.50 7.23 -6.97
C PRO A 157 4.29 6.82 -8.22
N ILE A 158 4.90 5.63 -8.19
CA ILE A 158 5.58 5.10 -9.38
C ILE A 158 4.57 4.71 -10.45
N LEU A 159 3.52 3.98 -10.06
CA LEU A 159 2.38 3.62 -10.91
C LEU A 159 1.10 4.19 -10.33
N THR A 160 0.24 4.77 -11.16
CA THR A 160 -1.05 5.31 -10.71
C THR A 160 -2.15 5.15 -11.75
N ALA A 161 -3.39 5.09 -11.27
CA ALA A 161 -4.59 5.17 -12.10
C ALA A 161 -5.80 5.54 -11.25
N GLU A 162 -6.81 6.11 -11.89
CA GLU A 162 -8.12 6.38 -11.29
C GLU A 162 -9.22 6.01 -12.29
N GLY A 163 -10.20 5.20 -11.85
CA GLY A 163 -11.30 4.74 -12.70
C GLY A 163 -10.86 3.85 -13.88
N VAL A 164 -9.80 3.06 -13.70
CA VAL A 164 -9.20 2.24 -14.75
C VAL A 164 -9.30 0.76 -14.41
N ASP A 165 -9.85 -0.03 -15.31
CA ASP A 165 -10.07 -1.46 -15.15
C ASP A 165 -9.15 -2.30 -16.05
N ASP A 166 -9.01 -3.60 -15.72
CA ASP A 166 -8.38 -4.63 -16.55
C ASP A 166 -6.91 -4.33 -16.91
N VAL A 167 -6.09 -4.08 -15.89
CA VAL A 167 -4.65 -3.83 -16.03
C VAL A 167 -3.83 -4.98 -15.45
N HIS A 168 -2.75 -5.35 -16.13
CA HIS A 168 -1.79 -6.35 -15.64
C HIS A 168 -0.39 -5.74 -15.50
N ILE A 169 0.23 -5.98 -14.36
CA ILE A 169 1.61 -5.54 -14.09
C ILE A 169 2.44 -6.77 -13.73
N GLU A 170 3.54 -6.99 -14.41
CA GLU A 170 4.31 -8.19 -14.16
C GLU A 170 5.82 -8.06 -14.35
N ASN A 171 6.58 -8.86 -13.57
CA ASN A 171 8.01 -9.10 -13.75
C ASN A 171 8.85 -7.80 -13.72
N LEU A 172 8.68 -6.95 -12.72
CA LEU A 172 9.46 -5.70 -12.58
C LEU A 172 9.61 -5.27 -11.12
N VAL A 173 10.52 -4.35 -10.90
CA VAL A 173 10.81 -3.73 -9.60
C VAL A 173 10.38 -2.27 -9.62
N LEU A 174 9.65 -1.86 -8.59
CA LEU A 174 9.30 -0.49 -8.26
C LEU A 174 10.19 -0.06 -7.09
N ASP A 175 11.19 0.77 -7.33
CA ASP A 175 12.12 1.24 -6.30
C ASP A 175 11.84 2.69 -5.93
N GLY A 176 11.45 2.92 -4.70
CA GLY A 176 11.07 4.25 -4.21
C GLY A 176 12.24 5.18 -3.91
N ASN A 177 13.49 4.70 -3.89
CA ASN A 177 14.66 5.50 -3.57
C ASN A 177 14.48 6.28 -2.24
N ARG A 178 13.99 5.57 -1.21
CA ARG A 178 13.49 6.14 0.05
C ARG A 178 14.46 7.11 0.71
N ASP A 179 15.74 6.79 0.70
CA ASP A 179 16.75 7.61 1.39
C ASP A 179 16.91 9.02 0.79
N ARG A 180 16.41 9.23 -0.44
CA ARG A 180 16.42 10.50 -1.15
C ARG A 180 15.04 11.13 -1.29
N ASN A 181 14.02 10.58 -0.61
CA ASN A 181 12.64 11.03 -0.70
C ASN A 181 12.07 11.30 0.69
N GLU A 182 11.35 12.42 0.82
CA GLU A 182 10.58 12.71 2.01
C GLU A 182 9.50 11.63 2.22
N ASN A 183 9.31 11.18 3.45
CA ASN A 183 8.25 10.24 3.78
C ASN A 183 6.88 10.88 3.59
N ILE A 184 5.95 10.09 3.06
CA ILE A 184 4.55 10.48 2.89
C ILE A 184 3.66 9.46 3.59
N ASN A 185 2.53 9.92 4.09
CA ASN A 185 1.53 9.10 4.75
C ASN A 185 0.15 9.44 4.19
N GLY A 186 -0.75 8.48 4.24
CA GLY A 186 -2.11 8.61 3.75
C GLY A 186 -2.43 7.65 2.62
N ASN A 187 -3.70 7.52 2.30
CA ASN A 187 -4.19 6.55 1.32
C ASN A 187 -3.54 6.68 -0.08
N PHE A 188 -3.07 7.90 -0.41
CA PHE A 188 -2.42 8.23 -1.68
C PHE A 188 -0.90 7.92 -1.72
N ALA A 189 -0.33 7.46 -0.61
CA ALA A 189 1.11 7.38 -0.40
C ALA A 189 1.73 6.04 -0.83
N GLY A 190 1.26 5.42 -1.90
CA GLY A 190 1.78 4.14 -2.39
C GLY A 190 2.78 4.26 -3.54
N ALA A 191 3.75 3.33 -3.63
CA ALA A 191 4.55 3.15 -4.85
C ALA A 191 3.63 2.79 -6.03
N VAL A 192 2.65 1.92 -5.78
CA VAL A 192 1.44 1.77 -6.60
C VAL A 192 0.31 2.46 -5.85
N PHE A 193 -0.32 3.44 -6.47
CA PHE A 193 -1.54 4.03 -5.97
C PHE A 193 -2.62 4.02 -7.05
N ILE A 194 -3.70 3.27 -6.79
CA ILE A 194 -4.86 3.20 -7.68
C ILE A 194 -6.15 3.44 -6.91
N GLN A 195 -7.11 4.09 -7.55
CA GLN A 195 -8.40 4.40 -6.95
C GLN A 195 -9.54 4.13 -7.92
N SER A 196 -10.65 3.57 -7.42
CA SER A 196 -11.83 3.22 -8.22
C SER A 196 -11.50 2.35 -9.44
N CYS A 197 -10.56 1.41 -9.26
CA CYS A 197 -10.03 0.52 -10.29
C CYS A 197 -10.45 -0.92 -10.00
N ASN A 198 -10.75 -1.71 -11.05
CA ASN A 198 -11.19 -3.08 -10.85
C ASN A 198 -10.42 -4.07 -11.73
N ARG A 199 -10.33 -5.32 -11.28
CA ARG A 199 -9.74 -6.46 -12.04
C ARG A 199 -8.29 -6.22 -12.44
N TRP A 200 -7.49 -5.67 -11.51
CA TRP A 200 -6.05 -5.56 -11.71
C TRP A 200 -5.34 -6.83 -11.24
N ARG A 201 -4.26 -7.17 -11.92
CA ARG A 201 -3.42 -8.31 -11.58
C ARG A 201 -1.95 -7.90 -11.51
N PHE A 202 -1.33 -8.22 -10.39
CA PHE A 202 0.10 -8.05 -10.16
C PHE A 202 0.75 -9.43 -10.05
N ARG A 203 1.79 -9.69 -10.81
CA ARG A 203 2.52 -10.96 -10.78
C ARG A 203 4.03 -10.73 -10.79
N ASN A 204 4.75 -11.31 -9.82
CA ASN A 204 6.20 -11.19 -9.71
C ASN A 204 6.65 -9.70 -9.68
N VAL A 205 5.95 -8.85 -8.97
CA VAL A 205 6.27 -7.43 -8.81
C VAL A 205 6.86 -7.19 -7.44
N VAL A 206 7.97 -6.46 -7.39
CA VAL A 206 8.61 -6.03 -6.15
C VAL A 206 8.42 -4.53 -5.98
N ALA A 207 7.73 -4.09 -4.92
CA ALA A 207 7.71 -2.69 -4.49
C ALA A 207 8.62 -2.56 -3.27
N ARG A 208 9.67 -1.76 -3.39
CA ARG A 208 10.67 -1.65 -2.32
C ARG A 208 11.15 -0.23 -2.10
N ASN A 209 11.64 0.02 -0.89
CA ASN A 209 12.30 1.27 -0.51
C ASN A 209 11.46 2.50 -0.89
N TYR A 210 10.13 2.41 -0.79
CA TYR A 210 9.26 3.54 -1.07
C TYR A 210 9.05 4.38 0.19
N ASN A 211 8.88 5.66 0.01
CA ASN A 211 8.75 6.66 1.08
C ASN A 211 7.32 6.76 1.67
N GLY A 212 6.50 5.78 1.42
CA GLY A 212 5.13 5.54 1.93
C GLY A 212 4.83 4.06 1.87
N ASP A 213 3.65 3.68 1.33
CA ASP A 213 3.22 2.29 1.17
C ASP A 213 3.87 1.61 -0.04
N GLY A 214 3.97 0.28 -0.01
CA GLY A 214 4.36 -0.48 -1.20
C GLY A 214 3.24 -0.49 -2.24
N PHE A 215 2.07 -1.03 -1.88
CA PHE A 215 0.89 -1.10 -2.76
C PHE A 215 -0.31 -0.53 -2.02
N SER A 216 -0.90 0.55 -2.52
CA SER A 216 -2.12 1.17 -1.99
C SER A 216 -3.20 1.21 -3.05
N PHE A 217 -4.38 0.71 -2.73
CA PHE A 217 -5.54 0.75 -3.61
C PHE A 217 -6.81 1.03 -2.82
N GLN A 218 -7.62 1.95 -3.33
CA GLN A 218 -8.77 2.51 -2.63
C GLN A 218 -10.03 2.37 -3.49
N VAL A 219 -11.14 1.91 -2.90
CA VAL A 219 -12.42 1.73 -3.60
C VAL A 219 -12.25 0.85 -4.85
N CYS A 220 -11.56 -0.28 -4.70
CA CYS A 220 -11.20 -1.17 -5.80
C CYS A 220 -11.75 -2.58 -5.59
N ASP A 221 -12.18 -3.22 -6.67
CA ASP A 221 -12.69 -4.58 -6.65
C ASP A 221 -11.78 -5.54 -7.43
N ASP A 222 -11.63 -6.77 -6.90
CA ASP A 222 -10.93 -7.85 -7.57
C ASP A 222 -9.46 -7.52 -7.93
N ILE A 223 -8.72 -6.96 -6.96
CA ILE A 223 -7.28 -6.71 -7.10
C ILE A 223 -6.49 -7.93 -6.64
N HIS A 224 -5.72 -8.52 -7.54
CA HIS A 224 -5.01 -9.78 -7.29
C HIS A 224 -3.49 -9.59 -7.34
N PHE A 225 -2.83 -10.08 -6.29
CA PHE A 225 -1.36 -10.15 -6.19
C PHE A 225 -0.92 -11.61 -6.13
N GLU A 226 0.02 -11.98 -6.99
CA GLU A 226 0.61 -13.30 -7.03
C GLU A 226 2.14 -13.24 -7.08
N ASN A 227 2.83 -13.89 -6.14
CA ASN A 227 4.28 -13.87 -5.99
C ASN A 227 4.87 -12.45 -5.90
N CYS A 228 4.14 -11.50 -5.32
CA CYS A 228 4.58 -10.11 -5.19
C CYS A 228 5.30 -9.88 -3.86
N GLN A 229 6.18 -8.90 -3.85
CA GLN A 229 6.92 -8.55 -2.64
C GLN A 229 6.78 -7.05 -2.32
N SER A 230 6.59 -6.73 -1.05
CA SER A 230 6.57 -5.38 -0.52
C SER A 230 7.65 -5.27 0.56
N LEU A 231 8.76 -4.59 0.26
CA LEU A 231 9.98 -4.68 1.04
C LEU A 231 10.50 -3.31 1.50
N ASN A 232 10.71 -3.15 2.81
CA ASN A 232 11.39 -1.99 3.40
C ASN A 232 10.77 -0.63 3.03
N ASN A 233 9.45 -0.59 2.83
CA ASN A 233 8.75 0.66 2.59
C ASN A 233 8.55 1.43 3.91
N ALA A 234 8.34 2.73 3.81
CA ALA A 234 8.27 3.59 5.00
C ALA A 234 7.06 3.30 5.87
N ASP A 235 5.93 2.89 5.25
CA ASP A 235 4.68 2.64 5.96
C ASP A 235 4.14 1.23 5.65
N LEU A 236 3.04 1.08 4.95
CA LEU A 236 2.35 -0.20 4.81
C LEU A 236 2.89 -1.04 3.64
N GLY A 237 2.93 -2.35 3.83
CA GLY A 237 3.34 -3.25 2.74
C GLY A 237 2.28 -3.32 1.64
N PHE A 238 1.11 -3.85 1.98
CA PHE A 238 -0.08 -3.87 1.14
C PHE A 238 -1.22 -3.17 1.87
N HIS A 239 -1.85 -2.21 1.20
CA HIS A 239 -2.88 -1.36 1.75
C HIS A 239 -4.18 -1.43 0.93
N PRO A 240 -4.95 -2.54 1.04
CA PRO A 240 -6.33 -2.54 0.61
C PRO A 240 -7.12 -1.56 1.46
N GLY A 241 -7.79 -0.60 0.84
CA GLY A 241 -8.43 0.47 1.62
C GLY A 241 -9.78 0.92 1.08
N SER A 242 -10.45 1.71 1.91
CA SER A 242 -11.67 2.47 1.65
C SER A 242 -12.76 1.71 0.87
N GLY A 243 -13.17 0.54 1.39
CA GLY A 243 -14.28 -0.23 0.81
C GLY A 243 -13.90 -1.12 -0.37
N SER A 244 -12.60 -1.41 -0.56
CA SER A 244 -12.16 -2.37 -1.57
C SER A 244 -12.69 -3.77 -1.26
N GLN A 245 -13.11 -4.49 -2.30
CA GLN A 245 -13.75 -5.79 -2.16
C GLN A 245 -12.94 -6.89 -2.86
N ARG A 246 -12.93 -8.07 -2.28
CA ARG A 246 -12.32 -9.30 -2.82
C ARG A 246 -10.84 -9.15 -3.22
N PRO A 247 -10.00 -8.43 -2.42
CA PRO A 247 -8.56 -8.43 -2.69
C PRO A 247 -7.98 -9.82 -2.47
N VAL A 248 -7.03 -10.22 -3.32
CA VAL A 248 -6.37 -11.53 -3.22
C VAL A 248 -4.87 -11.36 -3.16
N PHE A 249 -4.25 -11.92 -2.12
CA PHE A 249 -2.80 -11.99 -1.95
C PHE A 249 -2.40 -13.46 -1.88
N ARG A 250 -1.68 -13.96 -2.89
CA ARG A 250 -1.19 -15.34 -2.94
C ARG A 250 0.32 -15.38 -3.07
N ARG A 251 0.97 -16.14 -2.20
CA ARG A 251 2.44 -16.32 -2.18
C ARG A 251 3.18 -14.99 -2.17
N CYS A 252 2.63 -13.99 -1.50
CA CYS A 252 3.22 -12.67 -1.38
C CYS A 252 4.09 -12.55 -0.14
N THR A 253 5.06 -11.65 -0.19
CA THR A 253 5.92 -11.34 0.96
C THR A 253 5.77 -9.86 1.33
N ALA A 254 5.51 -9.55 2.61
CA ALA A 254 5.62 -8.20 3.14
C ALA A 254 6.62 -8.19 4.31
N ARG A 255 7.77 -7.53 4.11
CA ARG A 255 8.85 -7.55 5.09
C ARG A 255 9.49 -6.17 5.26
N GLY A 256 9.79 -5.83 6.53
CA GLY A 256 10.52 -4.60 6.86
C GLY A 256 9.71 -3.31 6.66
N ASN A 257 8.39 -3.40 6.57
CA ASN A 257 7.48 -2.25 6.51
C ASN A 257 7.02 -1.84 7.92
N SER A 258 6.16 -0.86 8.06
CA SER A 258 5.46 -0.59 9.32
C SER A 258 4.48 -1.72 9.64
N GLN A 259 3.62 -2.09 8.70
CA GLN A 259 2.71 -3.22 8.78
C GLN A 259 2.75 -4.02 7.47
N GLY A 260 2.59 -5.33 7.55
CA GLY A 260 2.63 -6.19 6.36
C GLY A 260 1.42 -5.97 5.46
N ILE A 261 0.23 -6.27 5.94
CA ILE A 261 -1.05 -6.00 5.26
C ILE A 261 -1.95 -5.20 6.20
N PHE A 262 -2.47 -4.09 5.72
CA PHE A 262 -3.37 -3.23 6.47
C PHE A 262 -4.73 -3.15 5.75
N PHE A 263 -5.71 -3.93 6.21
CA PHE A 263 -7.09 -3.78 5.78
C PHE A 263 -7.66 -2.48 6.34
N CYS A 264 -8.19 -1.63 5.47
CA CYS A 264 -8.56 -0.27 5.86
C CYS A 264 -9.97 0.10 5.38
N TRP A 265 -10.89 0.27 6.32
CA TRP A 265 -12.20 0.89 6.14
C TRP A 265 -13.17 0.15 5.21
N GLY A 266 -13.57 -1.05 5.59
CA GLY A 266 -14.63 -1.80 4.95
C GLY A 266 -14.16 -2.69 3.81
N VAL A 267 -12.96 -3.22 3.94
CA VAL A 267 -12.45 -4.24 3.03
C VAL A 267 -13.08 -5.58 3.37
N SER A 268 -13.73 -6.23 2.41
CA SER A 268 -14.37 -7.51 2.65
C SER A 268 -14.09 -8.56 1.58
N ASP A 269 -14.40 -9.81 1.96
CA ASP A 269 -14.26 -11.00 1.10
C ASP A 269 -12.84 -11.18 0.56
N GLY A 270 -11.85 -10.67 1.30
CA GLY A 270 -10.44 -10.74 0.95
C GLY A 270 -9.81 -12.09 1.28
N LEU A 271 -8.79 -12.46 0.52
CA LEU A 271 -8.00 -13.68 0.71
C LEU A 271 -6.52 -13.35 0.86
N VAL A 272 -5.92 -13.80 1.97
CA VAL A 272 -4.46 -13.83 2.16
C VAL A 272 -4.04 -15.29 2.28
N GLU A 273 -3.31 -15.81 1.31
CA GLU A 273 -2.99 -17.23 1.19
C GLU A 273 -1.52 -17.47 0.90
N ASP A 274 -0.91 -18.41 1.63
CA ASP A 274 0.49 -18.83 1.44
C ASP A 274 1.50 -17.65 1.51
N CYS A 275 1.19 -16.61 2.28
CA CYS A 275 2.00 -15.39 2.37
C CYS A 275 3.01 -15.42 3.52
N ILE A 276 4.08 -14.63 3.39
CA ILE A 276 5.08 -14.41 4.43
C ILE A 276 5.02 -12.95 4.86
N LEU A 277 4.66 -12.71 6.13
CA LEU A 277 4.51 -11.38 6.72
C LEU A 277 5.45 -11.26 7.91
N SER A 278 6.63 -10.68 7.70
CA SER A 278 7.70 -10.79 8.68
C SER A 278 8.46 -9.49 8.89
N GLU A 279 9.01 -9.32 10.08
CA GLU A 279 9.94 -8.24 10.42
C GLU A 279 9.37 -6.84 10.15
N ASN A 280 8.03 -6.71 10.12
CA ASN A 280 7.39 -5.40 10.07
C ASN A 280 7.46 -4.77 11.47
N SER A 281 7.63 -3.43 11.53
CA SER A 281 7.92 -2.78 12.80
C SER A 281 6.74 -2.80 13.79
N ARG A 282 5.51 -3.05 13.30
CA ARG A 282 4.31 -3.17 14.14
C ARG A 282 3.61 -4.51 13.96
N TYR A 283 2.83 -4.69 12.91
CA TYR A 283 1.94 -5.85 12.73
C TYR A 283 2.23 -6.61 11.44
N GLY A 284 2.05 -7.93 11.48
CA GLY A 284 1.98 -8.72 10.25
C GLY A 284 0.72 -8.38 9.46
N ILE A 285 -0.44 -8.45 10.11
CA ILE A 285 -1.75 -8.04 9.54
C ILE A 285 -2.50 -7.17 10.55
N SER A 286 -3.19 -6.14 10.07
CA SER A 286 -4.10 -5.33 10.85
C SER A 286 -5.48 -5.27 10.20
N ILE A 287 -6.54 -5.62 10.96
CA ILE A 287 -7.93 -5.70 10.53
C ILE A 287 -8.78 -4.84 11.48
N GLY A 288 -9.76 -4.11 10.97
CA GLY A 288 -10.67 -3.32 11.79
C GLY A 288 -11.60 -2.48 10.93
N HIS A 289 -12.27 -1.51 11.48
CA HIS A 289 -13.10 -0.51 10.82
C HIS A 289 -13.97 -1.05 9.65
N ARG A 290 -14.84 -2.04 9.94
CA ARG A 290 -15.73 -2.75 9.01
C ARG A 290 -15.02 -3.69 8.02
N ASP A 291 -13.80 -4.10 8.32
CA ASP A 291 -13.10 -5.11 7.50
C ASP A 291 -13.65 -6.48 7.88
N THR A 292 -14.49 -7.06 7.05
CA THR A 292 -15.29 -8.25 7.40
C THR A 292 -15.14 -9.37 6.39
N ASP A 293 -15.42 -10.60 6.82
CA ASP A 293 -15.51 -11.77 5.95
C ASP A 293 -14.20 -12.10 5.21
N ASN A 294 -13.05 -11.68 5.75
CA ASN A 294 -11.75 -11.95 5.16
C ASN A 294 -11.17 -13.29 5.67
N LEU A 295 -10.45 -13.99 4.81
CA LEU A 295 -9.77 -15.23 5.11
C LEU A 295 -8.26 -15.08 5.02
N VAL A 296 -7.57 -15.43 6.12
CA VAL A 296 -6.11 -15.56 6.17
C VAL A 296 -5.79 -17.04 6.36
N ARG A 297 -5.14 -17.68 5.40
CA ARG A 297 -4.83 -19.10 5.49
C ARG A 297 -3.42 -19.47 5.04
N ASN A 298 -2.86 -20.50 5.70
CA ASN A 298 -1.56 -21.07 5.38
C ASN A 298 -0.40 -20.06 5.38
N CYS A 299 -0.52 -18.95 6.11
CA CYS A 299 0.47 -17.87 6.14
C CYS A 299 1.53 -18.09 7.22
N THR A 300 2.74 -17.63 6.97
CA THR A 300 3.79 -17.47 7.97
C THR A 300 3.84 -16.01 8.41
N ILE A 301 3.59 -15.76 9.70
CA ILE A 301 3.50 -14.42 10.28
C ILE A 301 4.45 -14.36 11.49
N GLU A 302 5.61 -13.71 11.29
CA GLU A 302 6.67 -13.86 12.29
C GLU A 302 7.53 -12.61 12.49
N ARG A 303 8.07 -12.49 13.71
CA ARG A 303 9.04 -11.44 14.09
C ARG A 303 8.56 -10.02 13.81
N ASN A 304 7.24 -9.78 13.83
CA ASN A 304 6.69 -8.44 13.75
C ASN A 304 6.79 -7.74 15.11
N GLY A 305 6.84 -6.41 15.11
CA GLY A 305 7.23 -5.62 16.27
C GLY A 305 6.27 -5.69 17.46
N GLU A 306 4.95 -5.70 17.22
CA GLU A 306 3.91 -5.68 18.25
C GLU A 306 3.08 -6.97 18.27
N ALA A 307 2.41 -7.31 17.18
CA ALA A 307 1.62 -8.54 17.07
C ALA A 307 1.70 -9.18 15.69
N GLY A 308 1.39 -10.48 15.62
CA GLY A 308 1.23 -11.16 14.35
C GLY A 308 0.01 -10.64 13.60
N ILE A 309 -1.17 -10.77 14.19
CA ILE A 309 -2.43 -10.26 13.65
C ILE A 309 -3.12 -9.41 14.71
N LEU A 310 -3.49 -8.18 14.35
CA LEU A 310 -4.27 -7.27 15.18
C LEU A 310 -5.68 -7.08 14.59
N PHE A 311 -6.70 -7.31 15.41
CA PHE A 311 -8.03 -6.74 15.23
C PHE A 311 -8.10 -5.44 16.03
N ARG A 312 -8.21 -4.30 15.36
CA ARG A 312 -8.12 -2.98 15.99
C ARG A 312 -9.26 -2.71 16.98
N ALA A 313 -8.98 -1.90 18.00
CA ALA A 313 -9.89 -1.56 19.10
C ALA A 313 -11.03 -0.61 18.64
N GLU A 314 -11.81 -1.03 17.66
CA GLU A 314 -12.96 -0.27 17.17
C GLU A 314 -14.16 -0.38 18.13
N VAL A 315 -14.99 0.66 18.15
CA VAL A 315 -16.19 0.74 18.99
C VAL A 315 -17.42 0.97 18.13
N GLY A 316 -18.47 0.22 18.42
CA GLY A 316 -19.73 0.24 17.68
C GLY A 316 -19.85 -0.91 16.70
N GLN A 317 -20.99 -1.59 16.76
CA GLN A 317 -21.27 -2.81 15.99
C GLN A 317 -21.01 -2.68 14.49
N PHE A 318 -21.21 -1.51 13.92
CA PHE A 318 -21.04 -1.26 12.48
C PHE A 318 -19.63 -0.77 12.10
N ARG A 319 -18.70 -0.69 13.07
CA ARG A 319 -17.35 -0.18 12.84
C ARG A 319 -16.25 -1.22 13.02
N CYS A 320 -16.55 -2.36 13.61
CA CYS A 320 -15.56 -3.40 13.90
C CYS A 320 -15.42 -4.41 12.76
N GLY A 321 -14.29 -5.12 12.71
CA GLY A 321 -14.03 -6.18 11.74
C GLY A 321 -14.62 -7.51 12.22
N HIS A 322 -15.71 -7.95 11.62
CA HIS A 322 -16.44 -9.15 12.03
C HIS A 322 -16.25 -10.32 11.05
N ARG A 323 -16.55 -11.54 11.48
CA ARG A 323 -16.61 -12.74 10.66
C ARG A 323 -15.34 -13.02 9.85
N ASN A 324 -14.20 -12.63 10.39
CA ASN A 324 -12.90 -12.94 9.78
C ASN A 324 -12.40 -14.30 10.27
N ARG A 325 -11.66 -15.01 9.40
CA ARG A 325 -11.15 -16.34 9.67
C ARG A 325 -9.64 -16.42 9.47
N ILE A 326 -8.95 -17.00 10.44
CA ILE A 326 -7.52 -17.32 10.40
C ILE A 326 -7.40 -18.85 10.46
N GLU A 327 -6.74 -19.48 9.49
CA GLU A 327 -6.74 -20.92 9.33
C GLU A 327 -5.36 -21.45 8.89
N GLY A 328 -4.87 -22.49 9.55
CA GLY A 328 -3.66 -23.21 9.13
C GLY A 328 -2.38 -22.37 9.14
N CYS A 329 -2.37 -21.25 9.85
CA CYS A 329 -1.23 -20.33 9.86
C CYS A 329 -0.13 -20.74 10.83
N SER A 330 1.10 -20.29 10.58
CA SER A 330 2.22 -20.32 11.51
C SER A 330 2.50 -18.91 12.01
N ILE A 331 2.18 -18.62 13.27
CA ILE A 331 2.32 -17.30 13.90
C ILE A 331 3.35 -17.39 15.01
N ARG A 332 4.53 -16.80 14.84
CA ARG A 332 5.63 -17.01 15.77
C ARG A 332 6.50 -15.79 16.02
N ASP A 333 7.03 -15.71 17.23
CA ASP A 333 8.08 -14.76 17.64
C ASP A 333 7.74 -13.28 17.42
N ASN A 334 6.45 -12.93 17.43
CA ASN A 334 6.02 -11.54 17.29
C ASN A 334 6.20 -10.79 18.62
N GLY A 335 6.37 -9.44 18.56
CA GLY A 335 6.58 -8.59 19.73
C GLY A 335 8.05 -8.26 19.97
N SER A 336 8.81 -7.98 18.94
CA SER A 336 10.22 -7.59 19.10
C SER A 336 10.42 -6.30 19.92
N GLN A 337 9.43 -5.42 19.95
CA GLN A 337 9.43 -4.13 20.66
C GLN A 337 8.65 -4.19 21.98
N GLU A 338 7.60 -4.99 22.06
CA GLU A 338 6.70 -5.12 23.23
C GLU A 338 6.49 -6.59 23.58
N PRO A 339 5.92 -6.93 24.75
CA PRO A 339 5.46 -8.28 25.00
C PRO A 339 4.44 -8.69 23.96
N GLY A 340 4.86 -9.46 22.96
CA GLY A 340 4.09 -9.72 21.74
C GLY A 340 2.93 -10.67 21.90
N VAL A 341 1.99 -10.52 20.99
CA VAL A 341 0.80 -11.33 20.86
C VAL A 341 0.74 -11.97 19.48
N GLY A 342 0.40 -13.25 19.41
CA GLY A 342 0.20 -13.91 18.12
C GLY A 342 -1.01 -13.34 17.38
N VAL A 343 -2.20 -13.45 17.97
CA VAL A 343 -3.46 -12.87 17.48
C VAL A 343 -4.09 -12.04 18.58
N ASP A 344 -4.25 -10.74 18.36
CA ASP A 344 -4.82 -9.79 19.32
C ASP A 344 -6.19 -9.31 18.83
N ILE A 345 -7.27 -9.72 19.50
CA ILE A 345 -8.66 -9.43 19.13
C ILE A 345 -9.20 -8.36 20.05
N GLN A 346 -9.25 -7.12 19.59
CA GLN A 346 -9.66 -5.97 20.39
C GLN A 346 -11.02 -5.39 19.96
N GLY A 347 -11.49 -4.39 20.73
CA GLY A 347 -12.73 -3.67 20.47
C GLY A 347 -13.99 -4.52 20.61
N GLN A 348 -15.06 -4.11 19.93
CA GLN A 348 -16.33 -4.86 19.89
C GLN A 348 -16.40 -5.82 18.70
N THR A 349 -15.24 -6.34 18.29
CA THR A 349 -15.09 -7.31 17.20
C THR A 349 -15.74 -8.64 17.59
N HIS A 350 -16.47 -9.29 16.69
CA HIS A 350 -17.14 -10.56 16.98
C HIS A 350 -17.12 -11.53 15.77
N ASP A 351 -17.43 -12.80 16.04
CA ASP A 351 -17.46 -13.89 15.08
C ASP A 351 -16.10 -14.13 14.41
N ILE A 352 -15.05 -14.06 15.20
CA ILE A 352 -13.70 -14.37 14.75
C ILE A 352 -13.42 -15.85 14.94
N THR A 353 -12.88 -16.50 13.91
CA THR A 353 -12.43 -17.89 13.98
C THR A 353 -10.92 -17.96 13.82
N VAL A 354 -10.25 -18.62 14.76
CA VAL A 354 -8.84 -19.00 14.63
C VAL A 354 -8.76 -20.52 14.75
N CYS A 355 -8.39 -21.19 13.66
CA CYS A 355 -8.37 -22.65 13.66
C CYS A 355 -7.11 -23.23 13.00
N ASP A 356 -6.74 -24.43 13.46
CA ASP A 356 -5.64 -25.24 12.93
C ASP A 356 -4.32 -24.46 12.81
N THR A 357 -4.16 -23.42 13.64
CA THR A 357 -3.07 -22.45 13.60
C THR A 357 -2.03 -22.80 14.68
N ARG A 358 -0.76 -22.75 14.31
CA ARG A 358 0.36 -22.90 15.21
C ARG A 358 0.83 -21.54 15.71
N LEU A 359 0.70 -21.32 17.03
CA LEU A 359 1.18 -20.12 17.71
C LEU A 359 2.41 -20.52 18.55
N GLU A 360 3.57 -19.94 18.23
CA GLU A 360 4.83 -20.36 18.80
C GLU A 360 5.69 -19.19 19.27
N ASN A 361 6.32 -19.35 20.43
CA ASN A 361 7.41 -18.53 20.90
C ASN A 361 8.67 -19.40 21.01
N THR A 362 9.67 -19.13 20.18
CA THR A 362 10.96 -19.84 20.26
C THR A 362 11.83 -19.28 21.41
N ALA A 363 12.96 -19.90 21.69
CA ALA A 363 13.83 -19.50 22.80
C ALA A 363 14.27 -18.02 22.73
N ASN A 364 14.31 -17.42 21.54
CA ASN A 364 14.71 -16.01 21.32
C ASN A 364 13.50 -15.10 21.03
N GLY A 365 12.29 -15.63 21.01
CA GLY A 365 11.08 -14.88 20.69
C GLY A 365 10.53 -14.10 21.89
N ARG A 366 9.67 -13.13 21.60
CA ARG A 366 8.98 -12.31 22.61
C ARG A 366 7.47 -12.46 22.61
N GLN A 367 6.91 -13.38 21.83
CA GLN A 367 5.49 -13.64 21.76
C GLN A 367 5.00 -14.30 23.07
N ARG A 368 4.55 -13.48 23.99
CA ARG A 368 4.13 -13.93 25.34
C ARG A 368 2.77 -14.61 25.32
N THR A 369 1.87 -14.13 24.46
CA THR A 369 0.49 -14.61 24.38
C THR A 369 0.23 -15.18 22.99
N GLY A 370 -0.37 -16.36 22.94
CA GLY A 370 -0.82 -16.97 21.68
C GLY A 370 -1.98 -16.17 21.09
N VAL A 371 -3.13 -16.18 21.76
CA VAL A 371 -4.33 -15.41 21.38
C VAL A 371 -4.77 -14.56 22.57
N ARG A 372 -4.97 -13.26 22.34
CA ARG A 372 -5.62 -12.35 23.30
C ARG A 372 -7.01 -12.01 22.81
N ILE A 373 -7.98 -12.11 23.72
CA ILE A 373 -9.38 -11.73 23.49
C ILE A 373 -9.69 -10.55 24.42
N GLY A 374 -9.90 -9.38 23.84
CA GLY A 374 -10.17 -8.15 24.57
C GLY A 374 -11.51 -8.19 25.31
N SER A 375 -11.65 -7.38 26.38
CA SER A 375 -12.80 -7.41 27.28
C SER A 375 -14.14 -7.15 26.58
N ARG A 376 -14.16 -6.41 25.50
CA ARG A 376 -15.36 -6.08 24.72
C ARG A 376 -15.58 -6.95 23.48
N ALA A 377 -14.67 -7.87 23.20
CA ALA A 377 -14.80 -8.77 22.06
C ALA A 377 -16.00 -9.73 22.23
N GLY A 378 -16.71 -9.97 21.16
CA GLY A 378 -17.86 -10.87 21.15
C GLY A 378 -17.47 -12.34 20.97
N ARG A 379 -18.22 -13.08 20.15
CA ARG A 379 -17.96 -14.49 19.90
C ARG A 379 -16.62 -14.69 19.19
N VAL A 380 -15.75 -15.51 19.79
CA VAL A 380 -14.47 -15.97 19.22
C VAL A 380 -14.45 -17.49 19.29
N CYS A 381 -14.14 -18.15 18.18
CA CYS A 381 -14.00 -19.60 18.08
C CYS A 381 -12.51 -19.96 17.92
N LEU A 382 -11.97 -20.73 18.84
CA LEU A 382 -10.62 -21.26 18.81
C LEU A 382 -10.69 -22.79 18.67
N GLN A 383 -10.23 -23.36 17.57
CA GLN A 383 -10.34 -24.79 17.28
C GLN A 383 -9.04 -25.34 16.66
N GLY A 384 -8.57 -26.48 17.16
CA GLY A 384 -7.44 -27.20 16.58
C GLY A 384 -6.09 -26.47 16.65
N ASN A 385 -6.01 -25.37 17.41
CA ASN A 385 -4.78 -24.57 17.51
C ASN A 385 -3.74 -25.23 18.41
N THR A 386 -2.47 -25.02 18.10
CA THR A 386 -1.35 -25.48 18.95
C THR A 386 -0.58 -24.28 19.47
N TYR A 387 -0.20 -24.35 20.74
CA TYR A 387 0.52 -23.30 21.45
C TYR A 387 1.83 -23.87 21.98
N LYS A 388 2.96 -23.32 21.54
CA LYS A 388 4.28 -23.81 21.95
C LYS A 388 5.15 -22.66 22.44
N GLY A 389 5.65 -22.76 23.65
CA GLY A 389 6.57 -21.78 24.22
C GLY A 389 5.95 -20.43 24.54
N CYS A 390 4.69 -20.18 24.26
CA CYS A 390 3.98 -18.99 24.72
C CYS A 390 3.63 -19.16 26.22
N PRO A 391 4.07 -18.27 27.11
CA PRO A 391 3.71 -18.33 28.53
C PRO A 391 2.20 -18.38 28.76
N THR A 392 1.42 -17.67 27.94
CA THR A 392 -0.03 -17.66 27.95
C THR A 392 -0.55 -18.14 26.60
N ALA A 393 -1.20 -19.30 26.55
CA ALA A 393 -1.80 -19.83 25.34
C ALA A 393 -2.95 -18.94 24.86
N VAL A 394 -3.92 -18.68 25.74
CA VAL A 394 -5.08 -17.83 25.50
C VAL A 394 -5.29 -16.91 26.70
N GLU A 395 -5.35 -15.62 26.46
CA GLU A 395 -5.69 -14.60 27.45
C GLU A 395 -7.09 -14.05 27.11
N ASP A 396 -8.11 -14.50 27.87
CA ASP A 396 -9.49 -14.04 27.70
C ASP A 396 -9.82 -12.98 28.76
N LEU A 397 -9.92 -11.72 28.33
CA LEU A 397 -10.17 -10.59 29.23
C LEU A 397 -11.66 -10.29 29.43
N ARG A 398 -12.57 -11.00 28.77
CA ARG A 398 -14.03 -10.77 28.86
C ARG A 398 -14.59 -11.07 30.23
N SER A 399 -14.01 -12.03 30.96
CA SER A 399 -14.44 -12.43 32.28
C SER A 399 -13.97 -11.52 33.42
N GLN A 400 -13.06 -10.59 33.15
CA GLN A 400 -12.48 -9.71 34.20
C GLN A 400 -13.35 -8.47 34.51
N GLU A 401 -14.26 -8.07 33.63
CA GLU A 401 -15.18 -6.92 33.88
C GLU A 401 -16.38 -7.29 34.79
N ASN A 402 -16.66 -8.57 35.01
CA ASN A 402 -17.80 -9.03 35.82
C ASN A 402 -17.46 -9.34 37.30
N SER A 403 -16.24 -9.06 37.76
CA SER A 403 -15.91 -9.14 39.19
C SER A 403 -16.25 -7.82 39.86
N PRO A 404 -17.22 -7.74 40.79
CA PRO A 404 -17.48 -6.50 41.51
C PRO A 404 -16.25 -6.13 42.33
N ARG A 405 -15.84 -4.88 42.22
CA ARG A 405 -14.84 -4.23 43.09
C ARG A 405 -15.43 -4.01 44.47
#